data_d41ad879a2cf43914781f506a7ab3341
#
_entry.id   d41ad879a2cf43914781f506a7ab3341
#
_cell.length_a   1.000
_cell.length_b   1.000
_cell.length_c   1.000
_cell.angle_alpha   90.00
_cell.angle_beta   90.00
_cell.angle_gamma   90.00
#
_symmetry.space_group_name_H-M   'P 1'
#
loop_
_entity.id
_entity.type
_entity.pdbx_description
1 polymer ?
#
loop_
_entity_poly.entity_id
_entity_poly.type
_entity_poly.pdbx_seq_one_letter_code
_entity_poly.pdbx_strand_id
1 'polypeptide(L)'
;EFEMESRIRPFLHRYADFDFTIDYDEYKISFYRNVTIEGVSQRIDNIKVSRGEENIFVWCFFLAIMQLVVDKEESYSWVKYIYIDDPISSLDDNNVIAVASHLANLMSDADIKVVISSHHTLFYNVLCNEIKNPERLFFQRLTKNGLYILKDTSNTPFFYHVALLKELKKVADSGKIYSYHFNILRNVLEKTAAFHGYQHFSSCLRIDNDDDFIVHKRMVNIMSHGNYSVF
;
A
#
# COMPACT_ATOMS: atom_id res chain seq x y z
N GLU A 1 0.94 -26.27 -23.00
CA GLU A 1 -0.15 -25.29 -22.78
C GLU A 1 -0.30 -25.11 -21.27
N PHE A 2 -0.06 -23.89 -20.79
CA PHE A 2 -0.28 -23.60 -19.37
C PHE A 2 -1.78 -23.40 -19.18
N GLU A 3 -2.40 -24.23 -18.35
CA GLU A 3 -3.77 -23.99 -17.91
C GLU A 3 -3.79 -22.80 -16.94
N MET A 4 -3.75 -21.58 -17.50
CA MET A 4 -3.68 -20.34 -16.72
C MET A 4 -4.82 -20.24 -15.69
N GLU A 5 -6.01 -20.74 -16.03
CA GLU A 5 -7.14 -20.76 -15.11
C GLU A 5 -6.83 -21.52 -13.81
N SER A 6 -6.22 -22.72 -13.92
CA SER A 6 -5.87 -23.54 -12.76
C SER A 6 -4.81 -22.87 -11.87
N ARG A 7 -3.96 -22.00 -12.45
CA ARG A 7 -2.92 -21.26 -11.73
C ARG A 7 -3.42 -19.97 -11.10
N ILE A 8 -4.39 -19.30 -11.71
CA ILE A 8 -4.96 -18.05 -11.20
C ILE A 8 -5.96 -18.31 -10.05
N ARG A 9 -6.81 -19.34 -10.18
CA ARG A 9 -7.88 -19.65 -9.20
C ARG A 9 -7.40 -19.75 -7.76
N PRO A 10 -6.28 -20.41 -7.42
CA PRO A 10 -5.79 -20.48 -6.04
C PRO A 10 -5.48 -19.13 -5.42
N PHE A 11 -5.08 -18.15 -6.23
CA PHE A 11 -4.89 -16.78 -5.79
C PHE A 11 -6.24 -16.05 -5.68
N LEU A 12 -7.07 -16.13 -6.73
CA LEU A 12 -8.34 -15.40 -6.79
C LEU A 12 -9.30 -15.75 -5.65
N HIS A 13 -9.47 -17.04 -5.35
CA HIS A 13 -10.38 -17.52 -4.31
C HIS A 13 -10.01 -17.07 -2.88
N ARG A 14 -8.83 -16.46 -2.70
CA ARG A 14 -8.43 -15.86 -1.41
C ARG A 14 -8.97 -14.45 -1.21
N TYR A 15 -9.32 -13.76 -2.31
CA TYR A 15 -9.68 -12.34 -2.29
C TYR A 15 -11.07 -12.07 -2.83
N ALA A 16 -11.65 -13.01 -3.59
CA ALA A 16 -12.87 -12.79 -4.35
C ALA A 16 -13.83 -13.98 -4.25
N ASP A 17 -15.12 -13.69 -4.36
CA ASP A 17 -16.22 -14.65 -4.36
C ASP A 17 -16.77 -14.92 -5.77
N PHE A 18 -16.05 -14.50 -6.80
CA PHE A 18 -16.35 -14.78 -8.20
C PHE A 18 -15.25 -15.64 -8.83
N ASP A 19 -15.56 -16.20 -9.97
CA ASP A 19 -14.64 -16.99 -10.78
C ASP A 19 -14.68 -16.52 -12.24
N PHE A 20 -13.86 -17.13 -13.09
CA PHE A 20 -13.70 -16.70 -14.47
C PHE A 20 -13.47 -17.88 -15.42
N THR A 21 -13.66 -17.63 -16.69
CA THR A 21 -13.26 -18.48 -17.82
C THR A 21 -12.46 -17.68 -18.83
N ILE A 22 -11.46 -18.31 -19.44
CA ILE A 22 -10.65 -17.72 -20.50
C ILE A 22 -11.03 -18.38 -21.82
N ASP A 23 -11.47 -17.59 -22.78
CA ASP A 23 -11.61 -18.00 -24.16
C ASP A 23 -10.32 -17.63 -24.89
N TYR A 24 -9.53 -18.64 -25.22
CA TYR A 24 -8.22 -18.46 -25.87
C TYR A 24 -8.34 -18.15 -27.35
N ASP A 25 -9.46 -18.49 -27.99
CA ASP A 25 -9.70 -18.22 -29.41
C ASP A 25 -10.15 -16.77 -29.62
N GLU A 26 -11.02 -16.29 -28.74
CA GLU A 26 -11.53 -14.92 -28.79
C GLU A 26 -10.70 -13.94 -27.95
N TYR A 27 -9.69 -14.40 -27.20
CA TYR A 27 -8.90 -13.60 -26.23
C TYR A 27 -9.79 -12.86 -25.24
N LYS A 28 -10.79 -13.55 -24.69
CA LYS A 28 -11.81 -12.97 -23.84
C LYS A 28 -11.83 -13.63 -22.47
N ILE A 29 -12.03 -12.83 -21.45
CA ILE A 29 -12.27 -13.27 -20.08
C ILE A 29 -13.71 -12.98 -19.70
N SER A 30 -14.41 -13.99 -19.21
CA SER A 30 -15.80 -13.88 -18.74
C SER A 30 -15.85 -14.25 -17.26
N PHE A 31 -16.56 -13.43 -16.48
CA PHE A 31 -16.71 -13.64 -15.03
C PHE A 31 -18.05 -14.28 -14.70
N TYR A 32 -18.06 -15.16 -13.68
CA TYR A 32 -19.26 -15.80 -13.18
C TYR A 32 -19.19 -15.90 -11.64
N ARG A 33 -20.35 -16.12 -11.02
CA ARG A 33 -20.47 -16.35 -9.58
C ARG A 33 -21.38 -17.53 -9.32
N ASN A 34 -20.98 -18.39 -8.39
CA ASN A 34 -21.83 -19.46 -7.88
C ASN A 34 -22.59 -18.94 -6.67
N VAL A 35 -23.92 -18.91 -6.74
CA VAL A 35 -24.81 -18.50 -5.64
C VAL A 35 -25.63 -19.69 -5.19
N THR A 36 -25.90 -19.79 -3.90
CA THR A 36 -26.78 -20.81 -3.35
C THR A 36 -28.15 -20.19 -3.10
N ILE A 37 -29.15 -20.59 -3.88
CA ILE A 37 -30.53 -20.17 -3.73
C ILE A 37 -31.34 -21.40 -3.28
N GLU A 38 -32.01 -21.30 -2.13
CA GLU A 38 -32.82 -22.38 -1.56
C GLU A 38 -32.08 -23.74 -1.44
N GLY A 39 -30.77 -23.68 -1.13
CA GLY A 39 -29.94 -24.90 -0.98
C GLY A 39 -29.43 -25.50 -2.30
N VAL A 40 -29.76 -24.90 -3.46
CA VAL A 40 -29.27 -25.32 -4.78
C VAL A 40 -28.18 -24.32 -5.25
N SER A 41 -27.02 -24.85 -5.60
CA SER A 41 -25.94 -24.04 -6.20
C SER A 41 -26.29 -23.70 -7.65
N GLN A 42 -26.33 -22.44 -7.97
CA GLN A 42 -26.63 -21.93 -9.30
C GLN A 42 -25.50 -21.03 -9.80
N ARG A 43 -25.02 -21.27 -11.01
CA ARG A 43 -24.01 -20.44 -11.66
C ARG A 43 -24.68 -19.29 -12.39
N ILE A 44 -24.23 -18.08 -12.12
CA ILE A 44 -24.65 -16.86 -12.85
C ILE A 44 -23.46 -16.41 -13.72
N ASP A 45 -23.62 -16.56 -15.02
CA ASP A 45 -22.60 -16.19 -15.99
C ASP A 45 -22.67 -14.71 -16.38
N ASN A 46 -21.55 -14.21 -16.95
CA ASN A 46 -21.42 -12.86 -17.49
C ASN A 46 -21.76 -11.76 -16.45
N ILE A 47 -21.35 -11.97 -15.21
CA ILE A 47 -21.52 -10.94 -14.19
C ILE A 47 -20.64 -9.75 -14.49
N LYS A 48 -21.12 -8.54 -14.14
CA LYS A 48 -20.31 -7.34 -14.13
C LYS A 48 -19.58 -7.24 -12.80
N VAL A 49 -18.25 -7.36 -12.83
CA VAL A 49 -17.42 -7.12 -11.66
C VAL A 49 -17.18 -5.64 -11.44
N SER A 50 -16.96 -5.22 -10.19
CA SER A 50 -16.57 -3.86 -9.84
C SER A 50 -15.11 -3.62 -10.27
N ARG A 51 -14.70 -2.36 -10.33
CA ARG A 51 -13.32 -1.98 -10.66
C ARG A 51 -12.30 -2.55 -9.67
N GLY A 52 -12.66 -2.65 -8.38
CA GLY A 52 -11.82 -3.27 -7.35
C GLY A 52 -11.63 -4.78 -7.58
N GLU A 53 -12.72 -5.48 -7.92
CA GLU A 53 -12.69 -6.92 -8.25
C GLU A 53 -11.88 -7.18 -9.52
N GLU A 54 -12.00 -6.32 -10.54
CA GLU A 54 -11.19 -6.41 -11.75
C GLU A 54 -9.69 -6.24 -11.44
N ASN A 55 -9.31 -5.28 -10.60
CA ASN A 55 -7.95 -5.09 -10.17
C ASN A 55 -7.41 -6.29 -9.37
N ILE A 56 -8.23 -6.90 -8.51
CA ILE A 56 -7.88 -8.14 -7.81
C ILE A 56 -7.60 -9.26 -8.81
N PHE A 57 -8.45 -9.41 -9.82
CA PHE A 57 -8.24 -10.42 -10.87
C PHE A 57 -6.93 -10.20 -11.63
N VAL A 58 -6.66 -8.97 -12.06
CA VAL A 58 -5.40 -8.60 -12.75
C VAL A 58 -4.19 -8.90 -11.87
N TRP A 59 -4.30 -8.61 -10.58
CA TRP A 59 -3.27 -8.93 -9.60
C TRP A 59 -3.03 -10.44 -9.47
N CYS A 60 -4.09 -11.23 -9.35
CA CYS A 60 -4.00 -12.70 -9.27
C CYS A 60 -3.41 -13.31 -10.56
N PHE A 61 -3.75 -12.75 -11.71
CA PHE A 61 -3.17 -13.13 -12.99
C PHE A 61 -1.65 -12.86 -13.00
N PHE A 62 -1.23 -11.69 -12.52
CA PHE A 62 0.18 -11.34 -12.39
C PHE A 62 0.93 -12.28 -11.43
N LEU A 63 0.34 -12.61 -10.28
CA LEU A 63 0.94 -13.58 -9.33
C LEU A 63 1.10 -14.96 -9.95
N ALA A 64 0.14 -15.41 -10.74
CA ALA A 64 0.25 -16.70 -11.46
C ALA A 64 1.41 -16.70 -12.47
N ILE A 65 1.62 -15.61 -13.21
CA ILE A 65 2.78 -15.46 -14.10
C ILE A 65 4.07 -15.40 -13.28
N MET A 66 4.10 -14.65 -12.19
CA MET A 66 5.26 -14.54 -11.32
C MET A 66 5.64 -15.92 -10.74
N GLN A 67 4.65 -16.75 -10.38
CA GLN A 67 4.89 -18.11 -9.92
C GLN A 67 5.61 -18.96 -10.99
N LEU A 68 5.21 -18.84 -12.27
CA LEU A 68 5.89 -19.53 -13.37
C LEU A 68 7.37 -19.13 -13.49
N VAL A 69 7.67 -17.86 -13.26
CA VAL A 69 9.05 -17.36 -13.26
C VAL A 69 9.85 -17.94 -12.09
N VAL A 70 9.25 -17.96 -10.88
CA VAL A 70 9.86 -18.52 -9.67
C VAL A 70 10.09 -20.01 -9.79
N ASP A 71 9.14 -20.74 -10.37
CA ASP A 71 9.21 -22.19 -10.66
C ASP A 71 10.22 -22.52 -11.75
N LYS A 72 10.86 -21.49 -12.36
CA LYS A 72 11.85 -21.63 -13.44
C LYS A 72 11.31 -22.36 -14.67
N GLU A 73 10.04 -22.13 -15.01
CA GLU A 73 9.45 -22.67 -16.23
C GLU A 73 10.24 -22.22 -17.47
N GLU A 74 10.52 -23.15 -18.37
CA GLU A 74 11.41 -22.92 -19.50
C GLU A 74 11.01 -21.70 -20.35
N SER A 75 9.71 -21.53 -20.57
CA SER A 75 9.15 -20.40 -21.33
C SER A 75 9.44 -19.03 -20.71
N TYR A 76 9.78 -18.98 -19.42
CA TYR A 76 10.06 -17.75 -18.66
C TYR A 76 11.53 -17.65 -18.20
N SER A 77 12.40 -18.55 -18.62
CA SER A 77 13.84 -18.61 -18.24
C SER A 77 14.63 -17.34 -18.63
N TRP A 78 14.12 -16.57 -19.56
CA TRP A 78 14.70 -15.29 -19.99
C TRP A 78 14.44 -14.13 -19.04
N VAL A 79 13.47 -14.26 -18.12
CA VAL A 79 13.10 -13.20 -17.15
C VAL A 79 14.19 -13.08 -16.09
N LYS A 80 14.79 -11.90 -15.97
CA LYS A 80 15.87 -11.61 -15.00
C LYS A 80 15.44 -10.64 -13.91
N TYR A 81 14.41 -9.86 -14.18
CA TYR A 81 13.92 -8.81 -13.29
C TYR A 81 12.40 -8.81 -13.29
N ILE A 82 11.81 -8.57 -12.14
CA ILE A 82 10.38 -8.29 -11.98
C ILE A 82 10.24 -6.89 -11.42
N TYR A 83 9.45 -6.05 -12.08
CA TYR A 83 9.08 -4.72 -11.58
C TYR A 83 7.59 -4.67 -11.27
N ILE A 84 7.27 -4.25 -10.06
CA ILE A 84 5.91 -4.14 -9.55
C ILE A 84 5.68 -2.68 -9.15
N ASP A 85 4.76 -2.02 -9.86
CA ASP A 85 4.44 -0.62 -9.63
C ASP A 85 3.05 -0.47 -9.01
N ASP A 86 3.02 -0.04 -7.76
CA ASP A 86 1.84 0.30 -6.98
C ASP A 86 0.67 -0.70 -7.08
N PRO A 87 0.88 -1.97 -6.72
CA PRO A 87 -0.03 -3.08 -7.03
C PRO A 87 -1.38 -3.02 -6.32
N ILE A 88 -1.55 -2.10 -5.37
CA ILE A 88 -2.66 -2.09 -4.41
C ILE A 88 -3.49 -0.81 -4.42
N SER A 89 -3.39 0.01 -5.46
CA SER A 89 -4.00 1.35 -5.53
C SER A 89 -5.53 1.39 -5.33
N SER A 90 -6.21 0.24 -5.29
CA SER A 90 -7.68 0.15 -5.17
C SER A 90 -8.15 -0.90 -4.16
N LEU A 91 -7.27 -1.41 -3.30
CA LEU A 91 -7.58 -2.44 -2.31
C LEU A 91 -7.84 -1.83 -0.92
N ASP A 92 -8.68 -2.50 -0.13
CA ASP A 92 -8.83 -2.20 1.29
C ASP A 92 -7.63 -2.71 2.12
N ASP A 93 -7.48 -2.21 3.35
CA ASP A 93 -6.34 -2.52 4.21
C ASP A 93 -6.17 -4.02 4.51
N ASN A 94 -7.25 -4.81 4.58
CA ASN A 94 -7.16 -6.26 4.82
C ASN A 94 -6.56 -6.97 3.62
N ASN A 95 -7.02 -6.62 2.42
CA ASN A 95 -6.49 -7.15 1.18
C ASN A 95 -5.04 -6.71 0.96
N VAL A 96 -4.68 -5.49 1.35
CA VAL A 96 -3.30 -4.99 1.30
C VAL A 96 -2.34 -5.87 2.09
N ILE A 97 -2.70 -6.25 3.31
CA ILE A 97 -1.86 -7.14 4.16
C ILE A 97 -1.71 -8.50 3.50
N ALA A 98 -2.82 -9.09 3.05
CA ALA A 98 -2.81 -10.41 2.43
C ALA A 98 -1.98 -10.44 1.13
N VAL A 99 -2.13 -9.42 0.28
CA VAL A 99 -1.35 -9.25 -0.96
C VAL A 99 0.13 -9.11 -0.66
N ALA A 100 0.51 -8.27 0.31
CA ALA A 100 1.90 -8.07 0.69
C ALA A 100 2.54 -9.37 1.22
N SER A 101 1.86 -10.10 2.11
CA SER A 101 2.36 -11.36 2.66
C SER A 101 2.48 -12.45 1.59
N HIS A 102 1.52 -12.56 0.66
CA HIS A 102 1.62 -13.49 -0.46
C HIS A 102 2.81 -13.17 -1.37
N LEU A 103 2.99 -11.90 -1.70
CA LEU A 103 4.11 -11.47 -2.53
C LEU A 103 5.44 -11.76 -1.84
N ALA A 104 5.56 -11.48 -0.54
CA ALA A 104 6.76 -11.79 0.23
C ALA A 104 7.07 -13.28 0.25
N ASN A 105 6.06 -14.13 0.46
CA ASN A 105 6.22 -15.59 0.42
C ASN A 105 6.67 -16.07 -0.96
N LEU A 106 6.07 -15.57 -2.03
CA LEU A 106 6.43 -15.94 -3.41
C LEU A 106 7.87 -15.55 -3.75
N MET A 107 8.34 -14.43 -3.19
CA MET A 107 9.73 -13.97 -3.39
C MET A 107 10.75 -14.67 -2.51
N SER A 108 10.34 -15.34 -1.42
CA SER A 108 11.28 -15.95 -0.47
C SER A 108 12.19 -17.00 -1.10
N ASP A 109 11.68 -17.72 -2.08
CA ASP A 109 12.37 -18.80 -2.81
C ASP A 109 12.83 -18.38 -4.21
N ALA A 110 12.59 -17.13 -4.57
CA ALA A 110 12.89 -16.61 -5.90
C ALA A 110 14.37 -16.24 -6.05
N ASP A 111 15.06 -16.88 -6.97
CA ASP A 111 16.40 -16.49 -7.43
C ASP A 111 16.29 -15.45 -8.56
N ILE A 112 15.56 -14.37 -8.29
CA ILE A 112 15.31 -13.29 -9.27
C ILE A 112 15.33 -11.95 -8.56
N LYS A 113 15.76 -10.90 -9.25
CA LYS A 113 15.73 -9.55 -8.72
C LYS A 113 14.34 -8.93 -8.89
N VAL A 114 13.75 -8.49 -7.76
CA VAL A 114 12.44 -7.85 -7.75
C VAL A 114 12.58 -6.42 -7.27
N VAL A 115 11.97 -5.48 -7.99
CA VAL A 115 11.86 -4.07 -7.61
C VAL A 115 10.38 -3.76 -7.41
N ILE A 116 10.04 -3.23 -6.25
CA ILE A 116 8.65 -2.89 -5.91
C ILE A 116 8.60 -1.40 -5.58
N SER A 117 7.72 -0.67 -6.24
CA SER A 117 7.38 0.70 -5.87
C SER A 117 5.95 0.75 -5.34
N SER A 118 5.72 1.51 -4.28
CA SER A 118 4.39 1.78 -3.75
C SER A 118 4.37 3.09 -2.96
N HIS A 119 3.24 3.78 -3.02
CA HIS A 119 2.97 4.93 -2.17
C HIS A 119 2.19 4.54 -0.90
N HIS A 120 1.79 3.26 -0.77
CA HIS A 120 0.97 2.77 0.34
C HIS A 120 1.83 2.31 1.51
N THR A 121 1.77 3.05 2.61
CA THR A 121 2.63 2.85 3.78
C THR A 121 2.45 1.48 4.43
N LEU A 122 1.21 0.98 4.55
CA LEU A 122 0.93 -0.32 5.15
C LEU A 122 1.55 -1.46 4.33
N PHE A 123 1.37 -1.43 3.01
CA PHE A 123 1.98 -2.40 2.09
C PHE A 123 3.50 -2.44 2.22
N TYR A 124 4.13 -1.28 2.17
CA TYR A 124 5.57 -1.14 2.37
C TYR A 124 6.03 -1.74 3.70
N ASN A 125 5.33 -1.43 4.80
CA ASN A 125 5.68 -1.92 6.12
C ASN A 125 5.56 -3.44 6.24
N VAL A 126 4.49 -4.04 5.69
CA VAL A 126 4.32 -5.50 5.68
C VAL A 126 5.44 -6.15 4.89
N LEU A 127 5.73 -5.69 3.67
CA LEU A 127 6.83 -6.22 2.87
C LEU A 127 8.18 -6.10 3.59
N CYS A 128 8.46 -4.96 4.21
CA CYS A 128 9.72 -4.75 4.95
C CYS A 128 9.88 -5.69 6.16
N ASN A 129 8.78 -6.17 6.74
CA ASN A 129 8.80 -7.11 7.85
C ASN A 129 8.89 -8.57 7.39
N GLU A 130 8.25 -8.90 6.28
CA GLU A 130 8.16 -10.27 5.76
C GLU A 130 9.41 -10.68 4.96
N ILE A 131 9.98 -9.74 4.18
CA ILE A 131 11.13 -10.02 3.33
C ILE A 131 12.43 -9.94 4.14
N LYS A 132 13.29 -10.96 4.00
CA LYS A 132 14.60 -10.97 4.64
C LYS A 132 15.57 -10.02 3.95
N ASN A 133 16.09 -9.03 4.72
CA ASN A 133 17.10 -8.07 4.27
C ASN A 133 16.79 -7.34 2.95
N PRO A 134 15.60 -6.78 2.75
CA PRO A 134 15.31 -6.03 1.55
C PRO A 134 16.10 -4.71 1.53
N GLU A 135 16.54 -4.29 0.36
CA GLU A 135 17.00 -2.92 0.17
C GLU A 135 15.80 -1.97 0.26
N ARG A 136 15.86 -0.97 1.13
CA ARG A 136 14.73 -0.09 1.44
C ARG A 136 15.05 1.33 1.02
N LEU A 137 14.41 1.79 -0.04
CA LEU A 137 14.67 3.09 -0.63
C LEU A 137 13.44 3.98 -0.57
N PHE A 138 13.66 5.25 -0.25
CA PHE A 138 12.65 6.29 -0.35
C PHE A 138 12.91 7.18 -1.56
N PHE A 139 11.95 7.21 -2.48
CA PHE A 139 11.99 8.02 -3.67
C PHE A 139 11.41 9.41 -3.39
N GLN A 140 12.23 10.45 -3.53
CA GLN A 140 11.85 11.81 -3.22
C GLN A 140 12.17 12.76 -4.39
N ARG A 141 11.19 13.57 -4.78
CA ARG A 141 11.43 14.69 -5.69
C ARG A 141 12.00 15.89 -4.93
N LEU A 142 13.11 16.42 -5.41
CA LEU A 142 13.67 17.67 -4.93
C LEU A 142 12.97 18.85 -5.61
N THR A 143 12.22 19.63 -4.83
CA THR A 143 11.32 20.68 -5.33
C THR A 143 11.99 21.82 -6.10
N LYS A 144 13.27 22.09 -5.86
CA LYS A 144 13.95 23.25 -6.45
C LYS A 144 14.49 23.04 -7.88
N ASN A 145 14.82 21.81 -8.27
CA ASN A 145 15.51 21.53 -9.55
C ASN A 145 14.87 20.40 -10.37
N GLY A 146 13.70 19.88 -9.99
CA GLY A 146 13.08 18.74 -10.68
C GLY A 146 13.86 17.42 -10.57
N LEU A 147 14.92 17.40 -9.78
CA LEU A 147 15.74 16.20 -9.55
C LEU A 147 15.04 15.24 -8.58
N TYR A 148 15.30 13.96 -8.76
CA TYR A 148 14.85 12.90 -7.88
C TYR A 148 16.05 12.30 -7.15
N ILE A 149 15.81 11.86 -5.92
CA ILE A 149 16.80 11.14 -5.12
C ILE A 149 16.18 9.87 -4.56
N LEU A 150 17.01 8.84 -4.43
CA LEU A 150 16.74 7.65 -3.66
C LEU A 150 17.52 7.73 -2.35
N LYS A 151 16.82 7.59 -1.23
CA LYS A 151 17.43 7.56 0.11
C LYS A 151 17.31 6.18 0.69
N ASP A 152 18.43 5.63 1.14
CA ASP A 152 18.43 4.41 1.95
C ASP A 152 17.69 4.65 3.27
N THR A 153 16.76 3.75 3.58
CA THR A 153 15.93 3.76 4.78
C THR A 153 16.06 2.49 5.61
N SER A 154 17.07 1.69 5.38
CA SER A 154 17.28 0.37 6.01
C SER A 154 17.23 0.44 7.53
N ASN A 155 17.72 1.53 8.14
CA ASN A 155 17.73 1.76 9.58
C ASN A 155 16.45 2.45 10.11
N THR A 156 15.49 2.76 9.26
CA THR A 156 14.28 3.49 9.63
C THR A 156 13.05 2.92 8.92
N PRO A 157 12.56 1.72 9.30
CA PRO A 157 11.45 1.04 8.62
C PRO A 157 10.15 1.87 8.59
N PHE A 158 9.99 2.83 9.51
CA PHE A 158 8.88 3.81 9.53
C PHE A 158 9.35 5.17 9.02
N PHE A 159 10.15 5.19 7.98
CA PHE A 159 10.79 6.39 7.45
C PHE A 159 9.83 7.57 7.24
N TYR A 160 8.60 7.33 6.83
CA TYR A 160 7.61 8.39 6.64
C TYR A 160 7.42 9.23 7.93
N HIS A 161 7.20 8.59 9.07
CA HIS A 161 7.05 9.31 10.34
C HIS A 161 8.34 10.00 10.78
N VAL A 162 9.47 9.33 10.61
CA VAL A 162 10.79 9.92 10.92
C VAL A 162 11.09 11.09 9.99
N ALA A 163 10.73 11.02 8.71
CA ALA A 163 10.90 12.12 7.76
C ALA A 163 10.05 13.33 8.15
N LEU A 164 8.79 13.10 8.52
CA LEU A 164 7.90 14.16 8.99
C LEU A 164 8.40 14.82 10.27
N LEU A 165 8.86 14.04 11.25
CA LEU A 165 9.45 14.58 12.48
C LEU A 165 10.71 15.39 12.20
N LYS A 166 11.59 14.93 11.30
CA LYS A 166 12.78 15.67 10.88
C LYS A 166 12.42 16.98 10.17
N GLU A 167 11.37 16.95 9.34
CA GLU A 167 10.87 18.17 8.67
C GLU A 167 10.33 19.16 9.70
N LEU A 168 9.47 18.73 10.60
CA LEU A 168 8.94 19.58 11.67
C LEU A 168 10.06 20.17 12.54
N LYS A 169 11.09 19.39 12.86
CA LYS A 169 12.26 19.89 13.60
C LYS A 169 13.00 20.99 12.83
N LYS A 170 13.28 20.79 11.54
CA LYS A 170 13.90 21.82 10.68
C LYS A 170 13.08 23.10 10.62
N VAL A 171 11.74 22.96 10.55
CA VAL A 171 10.82 24.08 10.53
C VAL A 171 10.85 24.84 11.86
N ALA A 172 10.85 24.12 12.98
CA ALA A 172 10.99 24.72 14.31
C ALA A 172 12.33 25.47 14.43
N ASP A 173 13.44 24.86 13.99
CA ASP A 173 14.78 25.45 14.07
C ASP A 173 14.94 26.67 13.15
N SER A 174 14.26 26.68 12.00
CA SER A 174 14.37 27.76 11.00
C SER A 174 13.37 28.90 11.18
N GLY A 175 12.29 28.68 11.94
CA GLY A 175 11.16 29.59 12.11
C GLY A 175 10.31 29.79 10.82
N LYS A 176 10.59 29.09 9.74
CA LYS A 176 9.86 29.19 8.46
C LYS A 176 8.66 28.25 8.46
N ILE A 177 7.59 28.66 9.12
CA ILE A 177 6.37 27.87 9.32
C ILE A 177 5.37 28.20 8.21
N TYR A 178 4.81 27.16 7.58
CA TYR A 178 3.73 27.24 6.59
C TYR A 178 2.52 26.42 7.06
N SER A 179 1.34 26.72 6.55
CA SER A 179 0.08 26.05 6.97
C SER A 179 0.13 24.52 6.85
N TYR A 180 0.77 23.98 5.80
CA TYR A 180 0.87 22.53 5.62
C TYR A 180 1.70 21.83 6.72
N HIS A 181 2.60 22.53 7.43
CA HIS A 181 3.32 21.97 8.57
C HIS A 181 2.40 21.63 9.74
N PHE A 182 1.33 22.39 9.92
CA PHE A 182 0.31 22.07 10.94
C PHE A 182 -0.48 20.82 10.58
N ASN A 183 -0.73 20.57 9.29
CA ASN A 183 -1.33 19.32 8.84
C ASN A 183 -0.40 18.13 9.12
N ILE A 184 0.90 18.29 8.88
CA ILE A 184 1.91 17.28 9.22
C ILE A 184 1.92 17.03 10.73
N LEU A 185 2.01 18.09 11.54
CA LEU A 185 2.02 17.98 13.00
C LEU A 185 0.77 17.29 13.52
N ARG A 186 -0.40 17.69 13.04
CA ARG A 186 -1.67 17.08 13.41
C ARG A 186 -1.69 15.59 13.07
N ASN A 187 -1.28 15.20 11.87
CA ASN A 187 -1.23 13.79 11.44
C ASN A 187 -0.32 12.96 12.38
N VAL A 188 0.86 13.47 12.71
CA VAL A 188 1.78 12.81 13.66
C VAL A 188 1.14 12.66 15.03
N LEU A 189 0.50 13.72 15.55
CA LEU A 189 -0.16 13.70 16.85
C LEU A 189 -1.37 12.76 16.90
N GLU A 190 -2.18 12.71 15.84
CA GLU A 190 -3.32 11.79 15.72
C GLU A 190 -2.86 10.32 15.71
N LYS A 191 -1.81 9.99 14.95
CA LYS A 191 -1.22 8.64 14.93
C LYS A 191 -0.59 8.27 16.28
N THR A 192 0.09 9.21 16.93
CA THR A 192 0.66 9.02 18.28
C THR A 192 -0.45 8.78 19.31
N ALA A 193 -1.52 9.58 19.28
CA ALA A 193 -2.66 9.41 20.16
C ALA A 193 -3.34 8.04 19.99
N ALA A 194 -3.56 7.63 18.74
CA ALA A 194 -4.12 6.32 18.43
C ALA A 194 -3.24 5.18 18.95
N PHE A 195 -1.92 5.27 18.77
CA PHE A 195 -0.96 4.28 19.26
C PHE A 195 -0.99 4.13 20.79
N HIS A 196 -1.16 5.24 21.51
CA HIS A 196 -1.27 5.26 22.99
C HIS A 196 -2.68 5.02 23.51
N GLY A 197 -3.68 4.79 22.65
CA GLY A 197 -5.07 4.59 23.05
C GLY A 197 -5.78 5.86 23.54
N TYR A 198 -5.28 7.04 23.21
CA TYR A 198 -5.93 8.30 23.53
C TYR A 198 -7.05 8.62 22.54
N GLN A 199 -8.19 9.11 23.02
CA GLN A 199 -9.32 9.49 22.17
C GLN A 199 -9.06 10.73 21.30
N HIS A 200 -8.16 11.62 21.74
CA HIS A 200 -7.89 12.89 21.08
C HIS A 200 -6.39 13.18 21.03
N PHE A 201 -5.91 13.70 19.90
CA PHE A 201 -4.52 14.10 19.71
C PHE A 201 -4.05 15.17 20.71
N SER A 202 -4.97 15.96 21.25
CA SER A 202 -4.67 16.98 22.27
C SER A 202 -4.05 16.40 23.54
N SER A 203 -4.25 15.10 23.81
CA SER A 203 -3.59 14.43 24.93
C SER A 203 -2.08 14.31 24.75
N CYS A 204 -1.58 14.42 23.52
CA CYS A 204 -0.15 14.42 23.19
C CYS A 204 0.49 15.81 23.28
N LEU A 205 -0.30 16.87 23.50
CA LEU A 205 0.20 18.26 23.58
C LEU A 205 0.40 18.75 25.02
N ARG A 206 0.17 17.90 26.03
CA ARG A 206 0.34 18.31 27.43
C ARG A 206 1.81 18.56 27.73
N ILE A 207 2.11 19.80 28.09
CA ILE A 207 3.37 20.23 28.70
C ILE A 207 3.04 20.55 30.15
N ASP A 208 3.82 20.05 31.10
CA ASP A 208 3.64 20.38 32.50
C ASP A 208 3.78 21.90 32.69
N ASN A 209 2.78 22.52 33.32
CA ASN A 209 2.64 23.98 33.52
C ASN A 209 2.27 24.80 32.26
N ASP A 210 1.52 24.24 31.33
CA ASP A 210 1.06 24.96 30.13
C ASP A 210 -0.32 25.61 30.37
N ASP A 211 -0.33 26.85 30.80
CA ASP A 211 -1.54 27.67 30.88
C ASP A 211 -2.12 27.97 29.48
N ASP A 212 -1.31 27.82 28.42
CA ASP A 212 -1.65 28.08 27.03
C ASP A 212 -2.12 26.82 26.28
N PHE A 213 -2.31 25.68 26.93
CA PHE A 213 -2.73 24.41 26.32
C PHE A 213 -3.94 24.56 25.40
N ILE A 214 -4.92 25.36 25.79
CA ILE A 214 -6.14 25.64 24.99
C ILE A 214 -5.75 26.37 23.70
N VAL A 215 -4.79 27.29 23.78
CA VAL A 215 -4.30 28.07 22.62
C VAL A 215 -3.58 27.17 21.66
N HIS A 216 -2.65 26.33 22.12
CA HIS A 216 -1.90 25.39 21.30
C HIS A 216 -2.83 24.38 20.59
N LYS A 217 -3.80 23.81 21.31
CA LYS A 217 -4.82 22.93 20.74
C LYS A 217 -5.62 23.61 19.64
N ARG A 218 -6.08 24.85 19.89
CA ARG A 218 -6.84 25.64 18.91
C ARG A 218 -5.99 25.99 17.71
N MET A 219 -4.74 26.38 17.90
CA MET A 219 -3.80 26.73 16.86
C MET A 219 -3.58 25.56 15.88
N VAL A 220 -3.29 24.36 16.40
CA VAL A 220 -3.15 23.17 15.56
C VAL A 220 -4.44 22.88 14.79
N ASN A 221 -5.61 22.98 15.42
CA ASN A 221 -6.89 22.77 14.76
C ASN A 221 -7.15 23.81 13.66
N ILE A 222 -7.01 25.10 13.96
CA ILE A 222 -7.32 26.18 13.01
C ILE A 222 -6.35 26.14 11.83
N MET A 223 -5.06 26.03 12.09
CA MET A 223 -4.03 26.08 11.04
C MET A 223 -3.95 24.80 10.20
N SER A 224 -4.51 23.67 10.67
CA SER A 224 -4.58 22.43 9.91
C SER A 224 -5.84 22.29 9.05
N HIS A 225 -6.84 23.16 9.20
CA HIS A 225 -8.04 23.18 8.37
C HIS A 225 -7.90 24.22 7.26
N GLY A 226 -7.97 23.75 5.99
CA GLY A 226 -7.80 24.60 4.80
C GLY A 226 -8.78 25.78 4.70
N ASN A 227 -9.91 25.76 5.44
CA ASN A 227 -10.90 26.84 5.46
C ASN A 227 -10.43 28.08 6.25
N TYR A 228 -9.31 28.00 6.97
CA TYR A 228 -8.74 29.09 7.75
C TYR A 228 -7.34 29.51 7.29
N SER A 229 -6.83 28.90 6.22
CA SER A 229 -5.59 29.38 5.60
C SER A 229 -5.87 30.70 4.90
N VAL A 230 -5.49 31.79 5.55
CA VAL A 230 -5.38 33.10 4.93
C VAL A 230 -4.10 33.07 4.11
N PHE A 231 -4.21 32.75 2.81
CA PHE A 231 -3.28 32.59 1.68
C PHE A 231 -3.05 31.18 1.20
#